data_e5f2fdad63c996e9388411c05767ec6f
#
_entry.id   e5f2fdad63c996e9388411c05767ec6f
#
_cell.length_a   1.000
_cell.length_b   1.000
_cell.length_c   1.000
_cell.angle_alpha   90.00
_cell.angle_beta   90.00
_cell.angle_gamma   90.00
#
_symmetry.space_group_name_H-M   'P 1'
#
loop_
_entity.id
_entity.type
_entity.pdbx_description
1 polymer ?
#
loop_
_entity_poly.entity_id
_entity_poly.type
_entity_poly.pdbx_seq_one_letter_code
_entity_poly.pdbx_strand_id
1 'polypeptide(L)'
;LNSEFGKPVVAGNVVTANGAADLIAAGAAAVKVGVGPGSICTTRVIAGVGTPQFSAIKNAAKVCRDAGVPLIADGGIRYSGDVVKAMAAGADLVMLGSLLAGCRESPGEMVNYQGRAWKEYRGMGSLKAMRKGSGDRYGQNSSGKLVAEGVEARVPYRGPLADTVFQLLGGLRSGMGYVGAKNLQCLRERANFVRITPGGLKESHAHDITITCLLYTSPSPRDHEQ
;
A
#
# COMPACT_ATOMS: atom_id res chain seq x y z
N LEU A 1 -20.01 -11.78 -12.45
CA LEU A 1 -19.31 -10.68 -13.17
C LEU A 1 -18.44 -11.21 -14.32
N ASN A 2 -17.52 -12.16 -14.04
CA ASN A 2 -16.64 -12.69 -15.10
C ASN A 2 -17.46 -13.42 -16.19
N SER A 3 -18.38 -14.29 -15.81
CA SER A 3 -19.27 -15.02 -16.74
C SER A 3 -20.27 -14.12 -17.47
N GLU A 4 -20.70 -13.03 -16.85
CA GLU A 4 -21.71 -12.12 -17.38
C GLU A 4 -21.13 -11.07 -18.35
N PHE A 5 -19.97 -10.50 -17.99
CA PHE A 5 -19.35 -9.41 -18.75
C PHE A 5 -18.11 -9.82 -19.56
N GLY A 6 -17.61 -11.04 -19.39
CA GLY A 6 -16.42 -11.53 -20.07
C GLY A 6 -15.13 -10.73 -19.75
N LYS A 7 -15.08 -10.04 -18.61
CA LYS A 7 -13.95 -9.21 -18.21
C LYS A 7 -13.16 -9.85 -17.08
N PRO A 8 -11.81 -9.76 -17.08
CA PRO A 8 -11.01 -10.22 -15.96
C PRO A 8 -11.33 -9.42 -14.70
N VAL A 9 -11.52 -10.13 -13.58
CA VAL A 9 -11.88 -9.53 -12.29
C VAL A 9 -10.68 -9.58 -11.35
N VAL A 10 -10.26 -8.41 -10.85
CA VAL A 10 -9.35 -8.31 -9.71
C VAL A 10 -10.18 -8.32 -8.44
N ALA A 11 -10.06 -9.39 -7.65
CA ALA A 11 -10.86 -9.59 -6.44
C ALA A 11 -10.04 -9.35 -5.15
N GLY A 12 -10.69 -8.92 -4.09
CA GLY A 12 -10.08 -8.65 -2.78
C GLY A 12 -10.88 -7.61 -1.97
N ASN A 13 -10.40 -7.25 -0.79
CA ASN A 13 -9.09 -7.60 -0.24
C ASN A 13 -9.19 -8.78 0.72
N VAL A 14 -8.19 -9.61 0.69
CA VAL A 14 -7.98 -10.73 1.61
C VAL A 14 -6.63 -10.64 2.30
N VAL A 15 -6.41 -11.42 3.39
CA VAL A 15 -5.15 -11.44 4.15
C VAL A 15 -4.69 -12.86 4.51
N THR A 16 -5.47 -13.87 4.12
CA THR A 16 -5.21 -15.29 4.43
C THR A 16 -5.03 -16.12 3.17
N ALA A 17 -4.35 -17.24 3.29
CA ALA A 17 -4.20 -18.20 2.20
C ALA A 17 -5.57 -18.75 1.74
N ASN A 18 -6.45 -19.09 2.70
CA ASN A 18 -7.80 -19.59 2.39
C ASN A 18 -8.63 -18.55 1.63
N GLY A 19 -8.64 -17.27 2.09
CA GLY A 19 -9.36 -16.23 1.37
C GLY A 19 -8.83 -16.00 -0.06
N ALA A 20 -7.53 -16.15 -0.27
CA ALA A 20 -6.95 -16.11 -1.61
C ALA A 20 -7.40 -17.31 -2.45
N ALA A 21 -7.41 -18.51 -1.88
CA ALA A 21 -7.88 -19.73 -2.55
C ALA A 21 -9.35 -19.62 -2.96
N ASP A 22 -10.21 -19.10 -2.08
CA ASP A 22 -11.65 -18.93 -2.34
C ASP A 22 -11.89 -17.96 -3.50
N LEU A 23 -11.14 -16.84 -3.56
CA LEU A 23 -11.24 -15.89 -4.66
C LEU A 23 -10.77 -16.50 -5.99
N ILE A 24 -9.69 -17.29 -5.97
CA ILE A 24 -9.18 -17.98 -7.14
C ILE A 24 -10.19 -19.01 -7.63
N ALA A 25 -10.78 -19.82 -6.72
CA ALA A 25 -11.82 -20.79 -7.04
C ALA A 25 -13.08 -20.12 -7.64
N ALA A 26 -13.38 -18.89 -7.21
CA ALA A 26 -14.45 -18.07 -7.76
C ALA A 26 -14.13 -17.43 -9.13
N GLY A 27 -12.91 -17.67 -9.68
CA GLY A 27 -12.50 -17.19 -11.00
C GLY A 27 -11.84 -15.81 -11.01
N ALA A 28 -11.25 -15.38 -9.91
CA ALA A 28 -10.47 -14.13 -9.88
C ALA A 28 -9.26 -14.22 -10.81
N ALA A 29 -9.07 -13.21 -11.65
CA ALA A 29 -7.93 -13.08 -12.56
C ALA A 29 -6.68 -12.52 -11.84
N ALA A 30 -6.86 -11.83 -10.72
CA ALA A 30 -5.81 -11.41 -9.79
C ALA A 30 -6.39 -11.27 -8.38
N VAL A 31 -5.56 -11.49 -7.37
CA VAL A 31 -5.96 -11.36 -5.95
C VAL A 31 -5.30 -10.14 -5.33
N LYS A 32 -6.10 -9.28 -4.70
CA LYS A 32 -5.63 -8.09 -4.00
C LYS A 32 -5.57 -8.35 -2.50
N VAL A 33 -4.39 -8.15 -1.91
CA VAL A 33 -4.06 -8.53 -0.53
C VAL A 33 -3.79 -7.30 0.33
N GLY A 34 -4.51 -7.19 1.45
CA GLY A 34 -4.32 -6.14 2.44
C GLY A 34 -5.62 -5.65 3.06
N VAL A 35 -5.72 -5.72 4.39
CA VAL A 35 -6.83 -5.15 5.18
C VAL A 35 -6.24 -4.22 6.23
N GLY A 36 -6.53 -2.93 6.10
CA GLY A 36 -6.14 -1.88 7.03
C GLY A 36 -4.69 -1.40 6.99
N PRO A 37 -3.81 -1.70 5.99
CA PRO A 37 -2.44 -1.19 5.98
C PRO A 37 -2.31 0.22 5.41
N GLY A 38 -3.34 0.77 4.78
CA GLY A 38 -3.31 2.11 4.18
C GLY A 38 -3.18 3.21 5.24
N SER A 39 -2.45 4.28 4.91
CA SER A 39 -2.16 5.38 5.83
C SER A 39 -3.40 6.14 6.32
N ILE A 40 -4.50 6.08 5.56
CA ILE A 40 -5.78 6.75 5.88
C ILE A 40 -6.86 5.74 6.29
N CYS A 41 -6.50 4.46 6.47
CA CYS A 41 -7.42 3.40 6.84
C CYS A 41 -7.43 3.22 8.36
N THR A 42 -8.63 3.18 8.95
CA THR A 42 -8.83 2.94 10.39
C THR A 42 -9.55 1.62 10.69
N THR A 43 -9.73 0.76 9.69
CA THR A 43 -10.41 -0.55 9.84
C THR A 43 -9.84 -1.36 11.01
N ARG A 44 -8.53 -1.40 11.19
CA ARG A 44 -7.88 -2.15 12.28
C ARG A 44 -8.25 -1.62 13.68
N VAL A 45 -8.52 -0.33 13.79
CA VAL A 45 -8.92 0.32 15.04
C VAL A 45 -10.43 0.19 15.27
N ILE A 46 -11.23 0.41 14.22
CA ILE A 46 -12.69 0.47 14.30
C ILE A 46 -13.30 -0.93 14.32
N ALA A 47 -12.85 -1.81 13.43
CA ALA A 47 -13.39 -3.18 13.32
C ALA A 47 -12.54 -4.23 14.06
N GLY A 48 -11.32 -3.86 14.51
CA GLY A 48 -10.40 -4.80 15.17
C GLY A 48 -9.85 -5.90 14.25
N VAL A 49 -9.97 -5.73 12.93
CA VAL A 49 -9.61 -6.75 11.93
C VAL A 49 -8.43 -6.27 11.09
N GLY A 50 -7.48 -7.17 10.84
CA GLY A 50 -6.33 -6.91 9.99
C GLY A 50 -5.17 -7.86 10.27
N THR A 51 -4.23 -7.89 9.34
CA THR A 51 -2.98 -8.67 9.45
C THR A 51 -1.82 -7.77 9.03
N PRO A 52 -0.63 -7.87 9.67
CA PRO A 52 0.55 -7.17 9.19
C PRO A 52 0.78 -7.45 7.70
N GLN A 53 0.98 -6.41 6.90
CA GLN A 53 0.93 -6.52 5.43
C GLN A 53 1.95 -7.51 4.86
N PHE A 54 3.17 -7.53 5.39
CA PHE A 54 4.18 -8.48 4.98
C PHE A 54 3.73 -9.94 5.19
N SER A 55 3.13 -10.24 6.36
CA SER A 55 2.59 -11.57 6.66
C SER A 55 1.43 -11.93 5.75
N ALA A 56 0.53 -10.96 5.47
CA ALA A 56 -0.59 -11.16 4.56
C ALA A 56 -0.11 -11.54 3.14
N ILE A 57 0.90 -10.83 2.63
CA ILE A 57 1.51 -11.14 1.32
C ILE A 57 2.09 -12.56 1.34
N LYS A 58 2.93 -12.89 2.34
CA LYS A 58 3.53 -14.23 2.45
C LYS A 58 2.50 -15.35 2.51
N ASN A 59 1.41 -15.15 3.26
CA ASN A 59 0.36 -16.16 3.42
C ASN A 59 -0.36 -16.46 2.09
N ALA A 60 -0.67 -15.42 1.30
CA ALA A 60 -1.38 -15.56 0.04
C ALA A 60 -0.46 -15.95 -1.13
N ALA A 61 0.82 -15.58 -1.08
CA ALA A 61 1.75 -15.69 -2.21
C ALA A 61 1.93 -17.12 -2.73
N LYS A 62 1.96 -18.12 -1.84
CA LYS A 62 2.11 -19.52 -2.27
C LYS A 62 0.89 -19.96 -3.06
N VAL A 63 -0.30 -19.72 -2.56
CA VAL A 63 -1.57 -20.12 -3.18
C VAL A 63 -1.74 -19.43 -4.54
N CYS A 64 -1.47 -18.13 -4.62
CA CYS A 64 -1.57 -17.37 -5.86
C CYS A 64 -0.57 -17.90 -6.91
N ARG A 65 0.67 -18.15 -6.52
CA ARG A 65 1.71 -18.67 -7.41
C ARG A 65 1.39 -20.08 -7.92
N ASP A 66 0.96 -20.99 -7.04
CA ASP A 66 0.62 -22.36 -7.39
C ASP A 66 -0.56 -22.41 -8.39
N ALA A 67 -1.45 -21.42 -8.32
CA ALA A 67 -2.57 -21.26 -9.24
C ALA A 67 -2.25 -20.43 -10.49
N GLY A 68 -1.05 -19.83 -10.61
CA GLY A 68 -0.70 -18.92 -11.69
C GLY A 68 -1.49 -17.60 -11.70
N VAL A 69 -2.04 -17.18 -10.56
CA VAL A 69 -2.86 -15.97 -10.41
C VAL A 69 -2.02 -14.87 -9.77
N PRO A 70 -1.90 -13.67 -10.38
CA PRO A 70 -1.11 -12.57 -9.85
C PRO A 70 -1.60 -12.07 -8.49
N LEU A 71 -0.65 -11.73 -7.59
CA LEU A 71 -0.91 -11.11 -6.31
C LEU A 71 -0.58 -9.62 -6.33
N ILE A 72 -1.54 -8.79 -5.93
CA ILE A 72 -1.38 -7.34 -5.77
C ILE A 72 -1.29 -7.01 -4.29
N ALA A 73 -0.13 -6.52 -3.83
CA ALA A 73 0.04 -6.03 -2.46
C ALA A 73 -0.54 -4.61 -2.32
N ASP A 74 -1.66 -4.48 -1.61
CA ASP A 74 -2.40 -3.23 -1.49
C ASP A 74 -2.16 -2.58 -0.12
N GLY A 75 -1.42 -1.47 -0.14
CA GLY A 75 -1.15 -0.64 1.02
C GLY A 75 0.07 -1.05 1.85
N GLY A 76 0.40 -0.23 2.85
CA GLY A 76 1.53 -0.45 3.76
C GLY A 76 2.89 -0.07 3.19
N ILE A 77 2.96 0.50 1.99
CA ILE A 77 4.20 0.94 1.34
C ILE A 77 4.41 2.43 1.61
N ARG A 78 5.51 2.75 2.27
CA ARG A 78 5.93 4.10 2.64
C ARG A 78 7.22 4.53 1.93
N TYR A 79 8.09 3.56 1.63
CA TYR A 79 9.40 3.74 1.03
C TYR A 79 9.59 2.80 -0.16
N SER A 80 10.55 3.10 -1.01
CA SER A 80 10.96 2.19 -2.10
C SER A 80 11.41 0.82 -1.58
N GLY A 81 12.07 0.76 -0.42
CA GLY A 81 12.44 -0.50 0.24
C GLY A 81 11.24 -1.37 0.63
N ASP A 82 10.06 -0.79 0.89
CA ASP A 82 8.86 -1.58 1.15
C ASP A 82 8.33 -2.23 -0.14
N VAL A 83 8.53 -1.59 -1.31
CA VAL A 83 8.26 -2.22 -2.62
C VAL A 83 9.15 -3.45 -2.80
N VAL A 84 10.47 -3.32 -2.53
CA VAL A 84 11.41 -4.46 -2.59
C VAL A 84 10.93 -5.61 -1.72
N LYS A 85 10.56 -5.33 -0.46
CA LYS A 85 10.08 -6.34 0.50
C LYS A 85 8.79 -7.00 0.04
N ALA A 86 7.83 -6.22 -0.49
CA ALA A 86 6.56 -6.76 -0.99
C ALA A 86 6.79 -7.71 -2.18
N MET A 87 7.61 -7.30 -3.16
CA MET A 87 7.96 -8.13 -4.32
C MET A 87 8.73 -9.40 -3.91
N ALA A 88 9.71 -9.27 -3.01
CA ALA A 88 10.46 -10.40 -2.48
C ALA A 88 9.59 -11.36 -1.66
N ALA A 89 8.57 -10.86 -0.95
CA ALA A 89 7.60 -11.66 -0.22
C ALA A 89 6.62 -12.43 -1.11
N GLY A 90 6.56 -12.11 -2.40
CA GLY A 90 5.77 -12.83 -3.39
C GLY A 90 4.69 -12.02 -4.10
N ALA A 91 4.64 -10.71 -3.92
CA ALA A 91 3.75 -9.86 -4.74
C ALA A 91 4.27 -9.75 -6.18
N ASP A 92 3.35 -9.64 -7.14
CA ASP A 92 3.63 -9.37 -8.55
C ASP A 92 3.46 -7.87 -8.86
N LEU A 93 2.56 -7.22 -8.12
CA LEU A 93 2.24 -5.80 -8.25
C LEU A 93 2.08 -5.18 -6.85
N VAL A 94 2.25 -3.87 -6.77
CA VAL A 94 1.94 -3.08 -5.58
C VAL A 94 0.88 -2.03 -5.90
N MET A 95 -0.07 -1.83 -4.98
CA MET A 95 -1.01 -0.71 -5.04
C MET A 95 -0.59 0.35 -4.03
N LEU A 96 -0.46 1.57 -4.51
CA LEU A 96 0.05 2.71 -3.75
C LEU A 96 -1.05 3.77 -3.59
N GLY A 97 -1.24 4.24 -2.36
CA GLY A 97 -2.19 5.31 -2.04
C GLY A 97 -1.46 6.63 -1.75
N SER A 98 -1.04 6.82 -0.51
CA SER A 98 -0.48 8.09 -0.01
C SER A 98 0.76 8.58 -0.77
N LEU A 99 1.61 7.67 -1.25
CA LEU A 99 2.79 8.03 -2.03
C LEU A 99 2.43 8.74 -3.34
N LEU A 100 1.33 8.35 -3.98
CA LEU A 100 0.85 8.93 -5.23
C LEU A 100 -0.19 10.04 -5.02
N ALA A 101 -0.85 10.08 -3.87
CA ALA A 101 -1.87 11.07 -3.56
C ALA A 101 -1.36 12.51 -3.59
N GLY A 102 -0.08 12.74 -3.28
CA GLY A 102 0.59 14.04 -3.35
C GLY A 102 1.07 14.43 -4.75
N CYS A 103 1.01 13.56 -5.74
CA CYS A 103 1.46 13.87 -7.09
C CYS A 103 0.52 14.84 -7.80
N ARG A 104 1.08 15.61 -8.75
CA ARG A 104 0.34 16.60 -9.54
C ARG A 104 -0.91 16.00 -10.20
N GLU A 105 -0.78 14.81 -10.75
CA GLU A 105 -1.82 14.08 -11.49
C GLU A 105 -2.92 13.48 -10.60
N SER A 106 -2.71 13.42 -9.28
CA SER A 106 -3.75 12.99 -8.34
C SER A 106 -4.93 13.97 -8.31
N PRO A 107 -6.19 13.50 -8.19
CA PRO A 107 -7.37 14.37 -8.24
C PRO A 107 -7.61 15.23 -6.99
N GLY A 108 -6.85 15.03 -5.90
CA GLY A 108 -6.97 15.82 -4.68
C GLY A 108 -6.69 17.31 -4.94
N GLU A 109 -7.48 18.20 -4.32
CA GLU A 109 -7.30 19.64 -4.45
C GLU A 109 -5.99 20.11 -3.81
N MET A 110 -5.38 21.12 -4.42
CA MET A 110 -4.20 21.78 -3.86
C MET A 110 -4.59 22.71 -2.74
N VAL A 111 -3.93 22.58 -1.60
CA VAL A 111 -4.15 23.43 -0.42
C VAL A 111 -2.81 23.99 0.04
N ASN A 112 -2.76 25.30 0.26
CA ASN A 112 -1.62 25.92 0.93
C ASN A 112 -1.88 25.91 2.45
N TYR A 113 -0.99 25.26 3.19
CA TYR A 113 -1.09 25.17 4.64
C TYR A 113 0.30 25.36 5.26
N GLN A 114 0.38 26.31 6.20
CA GLN A 114 1.65 26.69 6.86
C GLN A 114 2.79 27.00 5.86
N GLY A 115 2.48 27.74 4.78
CA GLY A 115 3.44 28.12 3.77
C GLY A 115 3.93 26.98 2.85
N ARG A 116 3.29 25.82 2.87
CA ARG A 116 3.62 24.66 2.03
C ARG A 116 2.43 24.21 1.21
N ALA A 117 2.72 23.64 0.04
CA ALA A 117 1.72 23.04 -0.83
C ALA A 117 1.40 21.62 -0.37
N TRP A 118 0.10 21.33 -0.22
CA TRP A 118 -0.46 20.05 0.16
C TRP A 118 -1.54 19.65 -0.84
N LYS A 119 -1.87 18.37 -0.89
CA LYS A 119 -3.05 17.85 -1.61
C LYS A 119 -4.00 17.18 -0.65
N GLU A 120 -5.31 17.40 -0.85
CA GLU A 120 -6.33 16.66 -0.14
C GLU A 120 -6.24 15.17 -0.46
N TYR A 121 -6.36 14.35 0.57
CA TYR A 121 -6.35 12.90 0.47
C TYR A 121 -7.36 12.30 1.44
N ARG A 122 -8.20 11.40 0.98
CA ARG A 122 -9.21 10.76 1.82
C ARG A 122 -9.29 9.26 1.58
N GLY A 123 -9.59 8.54 2.67
CA GLY A 123 -9.90 7.11 2.61
C GLY A 123 -11.27 6.86 1.97
N MET A 124 -11.40 5.73 1.29
CA MET A 124 -12.71 5.29 0.77
C MET A 124 -13.74 5.07 1.88
N GLY A 125 -13.29 4.69 3.10
CA GLY A 125 -14.10 4.56 4.30
C GLY A 125 -14.30 5.86 5.09
N SER A 126 -13.88 7.03 4.58
CA SER A 126 -14.19 8.32 5.20
C SER A 126 -15.66 8.69 4.98
N LEU A 127 -16.23 9.47 5.91
CA LEU A 127 -17.64 9.89 5.81
C LEU A 127 -17.94 10.58 4.49
N LYS A 128 -17.05 11.48 4.04
CA LYS A 128 -17.20 12.23 2.79
C LYS A 128 -17.16 11.33 1.55
N ALA A 129 -16.33 10.27 1.58
CA ALA A 129 -16.25 9.31 0.48
C ALA A 129 -17.47 8.38 0.47
N MET A 130 -17.88 7.84 1.64
CA MET A 130 -19.05 6.96 1.74
C MET A 130 -20.35 7.65 1.30
N ARG A 131 -20.54 8.91 1.66
CA ARG A 131 -21.68 9.72 1.18
C ARG A 131 -21.67 9.97 -0.33
N LYS A 132 -20.51 9.87 -0.98
CA LYS A 132 -20.34 10.02 -2.44
C LYS A 132 -20.39 8.67 -3.20
N GLY A 133 -20.73 7.55 -2.53
CA GLY A 133 -20.97 6.27 -3.17
C GLY A 133 -20.05 5.13 -2.78
N SER A 134 -19.01 5.33 -1.95
CA SER A 134 -18.15 4.22 -1.51
C SER A 134 -18.66 3.45 -0.30
N GLY A 135 -19.90 3.75 0.17
CA GLY A 135 -20.50 3.08 1.33
C GLY A 135 -20.79 1.60 1.10
N ASP A 136 -21.10 1.20 -0.13
CA ASP A 136 -21.35 -0.19 -0.55
C ASP A 136 -20.15 -1.11 -0.26
N ARG A 137 -18.91 -0.61 -0.45
CA ARG A 137 -17.69 -1.35 -0.09
C ARG A 137 -17.64 -1.77 1.38
N TYR A 138 -18.32 -1.04 2.26
CA TYR A 138 -18.37 -1.24 3.71
C TYR A 138 -19.71 -1.80 4.16
N GLY A 139 -20.57 -2.21 3.24
CA GLY A 139 -21.92 -2.72 3.53
C GLY A 139 -22.82 -1.67 4.19
N GLN A 140 -22.57 -0.38 3.95
CA GLN A 140 -23.29 0.73 4.56
C GLN A 140 -24.03 1.57 3.52
N ASN A 141 -25.32 1.85 3.82
CA ASN A 141 -26.14 2.72 2.98
C ASN A 141 -25.79 4.20 3.20
N SER A 142 -25.58 4.94 2.11
CA SER A 142 -25.17 6.34 2.13
C SER A 142 -26.21 7.29 2.77
N SER A 143 -27.46 6.86 2.94
CA SER A 143 -28.57 7.64 3.53
C SER A 143 -28.73 7.50 5.05
N GLY A 144 -27.99 6.59 5.67
CA GLY A 144 -28.08 6.30 7.11
C GLY A 144 -26.94 6.89 7.95
N LYS A 145 -26.91 6.48 9.24
CA LYS A 145 -25.75 6.72 10.10
C LYS A 145 -24.60 5.85 9.60
N LEU A 146 -23.44 6.46 9.36
CA LEU A 146 -22.26 5.79 8.85
C LEU A 146 -21.20 5.63 9.93
N VAL A 147 -20.55 4.47 9.96
CA VAL A 147 -19.35 4.21 10.78
C VAL A 147 -18.13 4.36 9.87
N ALA A 148 -17.31 5.38 10.13
CA ALA A 148 -16.13 5.65 9.32
C ALA A 148 -15.01 4.64 9.64
N GLU A 149 -14.46 4.03 8.57
CA GLU A 149 -13.26 3.20 8.61
C GLU A 149 -12.08 3.84 7.88
N GLY A 150 -12.12 5.13 7.68
CA GLY A 150 -11.09 5.93 7.04
C GLY A 150 -11.19 7.39 7.41
N VAL A 151 -10.08 8.10 7.27
CA VAL A 151 -9.98 9.52 7.60
C VAL A 151 -9.86 10.39 6.35
N GLU A 152 -10.17 11.68 6.54
CA GLU A 152 -9.85 12.75 5.59
C GLU A 152 -8.56 13.42 6.06
N ALA A 153 -7.62 13.62 5.16
CA ALA A 153 -6.29 14.09 5.46
C ALA A 153 -5.74 14.94 4.31
N ARG A 154 -4.53 15.41 4.48
CA ARG A 154 -3.73 16.04 3.43
C ARG A 154 -2.35 15.39 3.40
N VAL A 155 -1.76 15.35 2.22
CA VAL A 155 -0.38 14.86 2.01
C VAL A 155 0.46 15.95 1.38
N PRO A 156 1.77 16.01 1.65
CA PRO A 156 2.65 16.97 0.99
C PRO A 156 2.59 16.83 -0.52
N TYR A 157 2.57 17.95 -1.22
CA TYR A 157 2.69 17.98 -2.67
C TYR A 157 4.08 17.47 -3.10
N ARG A 158 4.12 16.59 -4.09
CA ARG A 158 5.33 15.86 -4.52
C ARG A 158 5.76 16.16 -5.95
N GLY A 159 5.09 17.06 -6.66
CA GLY A 159 5.38 17.30 -8.07
C GLY A 159 4.85 16.20 -9.01
N PRO A 160 5.47 16.00 -10.17
CA PRO A 160 5.04 15.03 -11.17
C PRO A 160 5.08 13.58 -10.66
N LEU A 161 4.12 12.76 -11.10
CA LEU A 161 4.07 11.32 -10.82
C LEU A 161 5.35 10.60 -11.30
N ALA A 162 5.86 11.00 -12.45
CA ALA A 162 7.06 10.39 -13.05
C ALA A 162 8.26 10.38 -12.10
N ASP A 163 8.48 11.46 -11.35
CA ASP A 163 9.60 11.59 -10.41
C ASP A 163 9.44 10.62 -9.23
N THR A 164 8.23 10.51 -8.70
CA THR A 164 7.92 9.55 -7.63
C THR A 164 8.13 8.10 -8.10
N VAL A 165 7.63 7.76 -9.28
CA VAL A 165 7.80 6.41 -9.86
C VAL A 165 9.26 6.11 -10.13
N PHE A 166 10.01 7.08 -10.67
CA PHE A 166 11.45 6.93 -10.92
C PHE A 166 12.22 6.57 -9.63
N GLN A 167 11.94 7.26 -8.53
CA GLN A 167 12.56 6.98 -7.23
C GLN A 167 12.18 5.59 -6.68
N LEU A 168 10.91 5.18 -6.79
CA LEU A 168 10.45 3.88 -6.35
C LEU A 168 11.11 2.74 -7.15
N LEU A 169 11.20 2.89 -8.46
CA LEU A 169 11.87 1.92 -9.34
C LEU A 169 13.38 1.89 -9.11
N GLY A 170 13.99 3.05 -8.85
CA GLY A 170 15.40 3.16 -8.48
C GLY A 170 15.70 2.35 -7.22
N GLY A 171 14.88 2.51 -6.17
CA GLY A 171 15.02 1.72 -4.94
C GLY A 171 14.81 0.22 -5.14
N LEU A 172 13.85 -0.17 -6.00
CA LEU A 172 13.64 -1.59 -6.35
C LEU A 172 14.88 -2.17 -7.03
N ARG A 173 15.44 -1.46 -8.03
CA ARG A 173 16.67 -1.87 -8.72
C ARG A 173 17.86 -1.99 -7.78
N SER A 174 18.03 -1.02 -6.88
CA SER A 174 19.06 -1.09 -5.83
C SER A 174 18.91 -2.32 -4.95
N GLY A 175 17.71 -2.60 -4.44
CA GLY A 175 17.45 -3.78 -3.62
C GLY A 175 17.73 -5.09 -4.37
N MET A 176 17.35 -5.17 -5.65
CA MET A 176 17.68 -6.31 -6.51
C MET A 176 19.19 -6.45 -6.69
N GLY A 177 19.91 -5.33 -6.86
CA GLY A 177 21.37 -5.31 -6.99
C GLY A 177 22.07 -5.87 -5.74
N TYR A 178 21.67 -5.43 -4.55
CA TYR A 178 22.24 -5.90 -3.28
C TYR A 178 22.11 -7.42 -3.08
N VAL A 179 21.03 -8.05 -3.52
CA VAL A 179 20.85 -9.50 -3.41
C VAL A 179 21.29 -10.27 -4.68
N GLY A 180 21.84 -9.59 -5.66
CA GLY A 180 22.29 -10.18 -6.93
C GLY A 180 21.14 -10.75 -7.77
N ALA A 181 19.94 -10.18 -7.69
CA ALA A 181 18.75 -10.64 -8.40
C ALA A 181 18.60 -9.95 -9.77
N LYS A 182 18.66 -10.71 -10.84
CA LYS A 182 18.51 -10.21 -12.22
C LYS A 182 17.06 -9.94 -12.64
N ASN A 183 16.09 -10.52 -11.92
CA ASN A 183 14.65 -10.35 -12.14
C ASN A 183 13.88 -10.59 -10.82
N LEU A 184 12.56 -10.37 -10.83
CA LEU A 184 11.71 -10.52 -9.64
C LEU A 184 11.65 -11.97 -9.13
N GLN A 185 11.74 -12.96 -9.99
CA GLN A 185 11.80 -14.35 -9.58
C GLN A 185 13.08 -14.62 -8.76
N CYS A 186 14.24 -14.21 -9.27
CA CYS A 186 15.50 -14.31 -8.53
C CYS A 186 15.46 -13.51 -7.21
N LEU A 187 14.79 -12.38 -7.18
CA LEU A 187 14.60 -11.60 -5.95
C LEU A 187 13.84 -12.42 -4.90
N ARG A 188 12.75 -13.08 -5.27
CA ARG A 188 11.96 -13.95 -4.38
C ARG A 188 12.75 -15.15 -3.87
N GLU A 189 13.59 -15.73 -4.72
CA GLU A 189 14.40 -16.92 -4.39
C GLU A 189 15.59 -16.58 -3.48
N ARG A 190 16.19 -15.42 -3.65
CA ARG A 190 17.42 -15.02 -2.95
C ARG A 190 17.19 -14.19 -1.69
N ALA A 191 16.04 -13.52 -1.60
CA ALA A 191 15.75 -12.65 -0.47
C ALA A 191 15.64 -13.44 0.83
N ASN A 192 16.42 -13.05 1.81
CA ASN A 192 16.32 -13.55 3.18
C ASN A 192 15.81 -12.45 4.09
N PHE A 193 14.84 -12.77 4.94
CA PHE A 193 14.20 -11.84 5.86
C PHE A 193 14.56 -12.14 7.30
N VAL A 194 14.96 -11.12 8.03
CA VAL A 194 15.21 -11.18 9.46
C VAL A 194 14.19 -10.30 10.20
N ARG A 195 13.77 -10.76 11.38
CA ARG A 195 12.95 -9.94 12.26
C ARG A 195 13.86 -8.99 13.01
N ILE A 196 13.52 -7.71 13.01
CA ILE A 196 14.24 -6.67 13.75
C ILE A 196 13.41 -6.19 14.94
N THR A 197 14.10 -5.66 15.94
CA THR A 197 13.51 -4.99 17.10
C THR A 197 13.23 -3.51 16.79
N PRO A 198 12.50 -2.77 17.65
CA PRO A 198 12.41 -1.32 17.52
C PRO A 198 13.77 -0.61 17.50
N GLY A 199 14.78 -1.13 18.23
CA GLY A 199 16.16 -0.63 18.17
C GLY A 199 16.78 -0.81 16.80
N GLY A 200 16.66 -2.00 16.18
CA GLY A 200 17.10 -2.25 14.82
C GLY A 200 16.33 -1.43 13.77
N LEU A 201 15.06 -1.10 14.04
CA LEU A 201 14.32 -0.19 13.17
C LEU A 201 14.90 1.23 13.22
N LYS A 202 15.25 1.73 14.41
CA LYS A 202 15.90 3.05 14.57
C LYS A 202 17.26 3.07 13.85
N GLU A 203 18.08 2.02 14.01
CA GLU A 203 19.37 1.87 13.31
C GLU A 203 19.21 1.89 11.78
N SER A 204 18.10 1.32 11.26
CA SER A 204 17.82 1.24 9.82
C SER A 204 17.46 2.59 9.18
N HIS A 205 17.23 3.63 9.97
CA HIS A 205 16.97 5.00 9.52
C HIS A 205 18.19 5.89 9.81
N ALA A 206 18.26 7.03 9.11
CA ALA A 206 19.23 8.06 9.46
C ALA A 206 18.99 8.49 10.92
N HIS A 207 20.03 8.40 11.77
CA HIS A 207 19.97 8.70 13.20
C HIS A 207 21.22 9.49 13.63
N ASP A 208 21.07 10.20 14.74
CA ASP A 208 22.13 11.00 15.36
C ASP A 208 22.72 12.10 14.43
N ILE A 209 21.92 12.57 13.46
CA ILE A 209 22.26 13.63 12.51
C ILE A 209 21.07 14.56 12.29
N THR A 210 21.37 15.80 11.86
CA THR A 210 20.34 16.72 11.36
C THR A 210 20.25 16.59 9.84
N ILE A 211 19.08 16.17 9.31
CA ILE A 211 18.88 16.03 7.88
C ILE A 211 18.69 17.42 7.28
N THR A 212 19.55 17.81 6.34
CA THR A 212 19.49 19.11 5.65
C THR A 212 18.76 19.04 4.32
N CYS A 213 18.71 17.85 3.67
CA CYS A 213 17.99 17.61 2.45
C CYS A 213 17.27 16.26 2.55
N LEU A 214 15.95 16.25 2.35
CA LEU A 214 15.14 15.03 2.33
C LEU A 214 14.90 14.60 0.90
N LEU A 215 15.20 13.35 0.61
CA LEU A 215 14.74 12.69 -0.61
C LEU A 215 13.23 12.45 -0.53
N TYR A 216 12.54 12.46 -1.67
CA TYR A 216 11.07 12.35 -1.81
C TYR A 216 10.41 11.15 -1.11
N THR A 217 11.18 10.17 -0.69
CA THR A 217 10.68 8.91 -0.11
C THR A 217 10.80 8.82 1.40
N SER A 218 11.39 9.80 2.07
CA SER A 218 11.52 9.80 3.54
C SER A 218 10.52 10.78 4.18
N PRO A 219 9.78 10.38 5.23
CA PRO A 219 9.02 11.33 6.03
C PRO A 219 9.99 12.32 6.69
N SER A 220 9.54 13.57 6.83
CA SER A 220 10.30 14.57 7.58
C SER A 220 10.44 14.11 9.04
N PRO A 221 11.59 14.33 9.70
CA PRO A 221 11.71 14.11 11.14
C PRO A 221 10.64 14.86 11.95
N ARG A 222 10.13 15.99 11.43
CA ARG A 222 9.04 16.76 12.05
C ARG A 222 7.66 16.11 11.91
N ASP A 223 7.50 15.08 11.11
CA ASP A 223 6.22 14.35 10.95
C ASP A 223 6.04 13.31 12.08
N HIS A 224 7.04 13.15 12.96
CA HIS A 224 7.02 12.24 14.12
C HIS A 224 6.87 12.97 15.47
N GLU A 225 6.81 14.29 15.48
CA GLU A 225 6.68 15.12 16.70
C GLU A 225 5.25 15.65 16.93
N GLN A 226 4.22 14.88 16.49
CA GLN A 226 2.80 15.17 16.84
C GLN A 226 2.12 13.94 17.43
#